data_934c569a3d9623acabf4a66b9445600d
#
_entry.id   934c569a3d9623acabf4a66b9445600d
#
_cell.length_a   1.000
_cell.length_b   1.000
_cell.length_c   1.000
_cell.angle_alpha   90.00
_cell.angle_beta   90.00
_cell.angle_gamma   90.00
#
_symmetry.space_group_name_H-M   'P 1'
#
loop_
_entity.id
_entity.type
_entity.pdbx_description
1 polymer ?
#
loop_
_entity_poly.entity_id
_entity_poly.type
_entity_poly.pdbx_seq_one_letter_code
_entity_poly.pdbx_strand_id
1 'polypeptide(L)'
;MTETVKNELDRIVDTLVETGIVTKIILFGSHARGEETPESDIDLCVLTLVKNKRSIELMQDFRRKLYGVKKMPMDLFAYNQDVFYDHAARPTSFEHEIAKEGVMIYG
;
A
#
# COMPACT_ATOMS: atom_id res chain seq x y z
N MET A 1 -11.74 7.86 -9.90
CA MET A 1 -11.38 8.19 -8.49
C MET A 1 -11.86 9.59 -8.17
N THR A 2 -12.54 9.75 -7.06
CA THR A 2 -13.07 11.07 -6.66
C THR A 2 -11.94 11.96 -6.14
N GLU A 3 -12.17 13.27 -6.14
CA GLU A 3 -11.24 14.26 -5.60
C GLU A 3 -10.94 14.00 -4.12
N THR A 4 -11.96 13.62 -3.36
CA THR A 4 -11.81 13.29 -1.93
C THR A 4 -10.85 12.13 -1.72
N VAL A 5 -11.00 11.05 -2.49
CA VAL A 5 -10.11 9.87 -2.40
C VAL A 5 -8.70 10.23 -2.85
N LYS A 6 -8.58 11.02 -3.91
CA LYS A 6 -7.28 11.45 -4.42
C LYS A 6 -6.53 12.29 -3.38
N ASN A 7 -7.21 13.21 -2.71
CA ASN A 7 -6.62 14.01 -1.65
C ASN A 7 -6.21 13.16 -0.46
N GLU A 8 -7.01 12.15 -0.12
CA GLU A 8 -6.67 11.21 0.95
C GLU A 8 -5.40 10.44 0.60
N LEU A 9 -5.31 9.90 -0.63
CA LEU A 9 -4.12 9.19 -1.09
C LEU A 9 -2.89 10.08 -1.06
N ASP A 10 -2.99 11.33 -1.47
CA ASP A 10 -1.86 12.26 -1.46
C ASP A 10 -1.32 12.44 -0.04
N ARG A 11 -2.19 12.62 0.95
CA ARG A 11 -1.77 12.76 2.35
C ARG A 11 -1.11 11.49 2.88
N ILE A 12 -1.68 10.33 2.56
CA ILE A 12 -1.15 9.03 2.98
C ILE A 12 0.23 8.80 2.36
N VAL A 13 0.37 9.03 1.06
CA VAL A 13 1.65 8.87 0.35
C VAL A 13 2.71 9.79 0.95
N ASP A 14 2.39 11.05 1.14
CA ASP A 14 3.34 12.02 1.71
C ASP A 14 3.83 11.57 3.09
N THR A 15 2.91 11.12 3.94
CA THR A 15 3.25 10.64 5.29
C THR A 15 4.17 9.43 5.24
N LEU A 16 3.87 8.46 4.37
CA LEU A 16 4.67 7.26 4.25
C LEU A 16 6.05 7.55 3.67
N VAL A 17 6.13 8.41 2.67
CA VAL A 17 7.40 8.78 2.03
C VAL A 17 8.30 9.55 3.00
N GLU A 18 7.73 10.37 3.87
CA GLU A 18 8.48 11.11 4.88
C GLU A 18 9.23 10.21 5.88
N THR A 19 8.84 8.94 6.00
CA THR A 19 9.57 7.99 6.86
C THR A 19 10.99 7.74 6.36
N GLY A 20 11.25 7.97 5.08
CA GLY A 20 12.55 7.76 4.45
C GLY A 20 12.88 6.29 4.14
N ILE A 21 11.98 5.36 4.44
CA ILE A 21 12.23 3.93 4.24
C ILE A 21 11.36 3.31 3.14
N VAL A 22 10.43 4.06 2.57
CA VAL A 22 9.51 3.56 1.54
C VAL A 22 10.15 3.70 0.16
N THR A 23 10.16 2.60 -0.60
CA THR A 23 10.68 2.60 -1.96
C THR A 23 9.56 2.64 -3.00
N LYS A 24 8.43 1.99 -2.72
CA LYS A 24 7.30 1.91 -3.64
C LYS A 24 5.99 1.82 -2.87
N ILE A 25 4.93 2.34 -3.48
CA ILE A 25 3.57 2.20 -2.98
C ILE A 25 2.69 1.79 -4.15
N ILE A 26 1.95 0.70 -3.98
CA ILE A 26 1.05 0.13 -4.98
C ILE A 26 -0.38 0.25 -4.48
N LEU A 27 -1.22 0.91 -5.27
CA LEU A 27 -2.67 0.91 -5.05
C LEU A 27 -3.24 -0.32 -5.76
N PHE A 28 -4.02 -1.12 -5.05
CA PHE A 28 -4.65 -2.29 -5.63
C PHE A 28 -6.12 -2.39 -5.19
N GLY A 29 -6.79 -3.47 -5.51
CA GLY A 29 -8.20 -3.65 -5.15
C GLY A 29 -9.15 -2.82 -6.03
N SER A 30 -10.33 -2.53 -5.51
CA SER A 30 -11.41 -1.93 -6.29
C SER A 30 -11.05 -0.54 -6.84
N HIS A 31 -10.34 0.28 -6.07
CA HIS A 31 -9.92 1.61 -6.55
C HIS A 31 -8.93 1.52 -7.72
N ALA A 32 -8.06 0.51 -7.72
CA ALA A 32 -7.13 0.30 -8.84
C ALA A 32 -7.83 -0.21 -10.09
N ARG A 33 -8.90 -1.01 -9.91
CA ARG A 33 -9.65 -1.58 -11.03
C ARG A 33 -10.71 -0.64 -11.60
N GLY A 34 -10.96 0.51 -10.96
CA GLY A 34 -12.03 1.41 -11.38
C GLY A 34 -13.43 0.89 -11.02
N GLU A 35 -13.51 -0.02 -10.06
CA GLU A 35 -14.76 -0.66 -9.64
C GLU A 35 -15.22 -0.19 -8.26
N GLU A 36 -14.65 0.90 -7.76
CA GLU A 36 -14.93 1.41 -6.43
C GLU A 36 -16.36 1.90 -6.27
N THR A 37 -16.88 1.70 -5.06
CA THR A 37 -18.14 2.24 -4.60
C THR A 37 -17.86 3.20 -3.42
N PRO A 38 -18.86 3.97 -2.95
CA PRO A 38 -18.64 4.83 -1.78
C PRO A 38 -18.19 4.08 -0.53
N GLU A 39 -18.46 2.77 -0.44
CA GLU A 39 -18.08 1.93 0.70
C GLU A 39 -16.75 1.22 0.51
N SER A 40 -16.10 1.37 -0.65
CA SER A 40 -14.85 0.67 -0.92
C SER A 40 -13.71 1.20 -0.06
N ASP A 41 -12.94 0.27 0.53
CA ASP A 41 -11.73 0.61 1.26
C ASP A 41 -10.59 0.90 0.28
N ILE A 42 -9.64 1.71 0.72
CA ILE A 42 -8.39 1.92 -0.03
C ILE A 42 -7.45 0.76 0.33
N ASP A 43 -6.92 0.08 -0.67
CA ASP A 43 -5.97 -1.02 -0.49
C ASP A 43 -4.59 -0.60 -0.97
N LEU A 44 -3.63 -0.56 -0.04
CA LEU A 44 -2.25 -0.16 -0.35
C LEU A 44 -1.26 -1.25 0.03
N CYS A 45 -0.24 -1.41 -0.83
CA CYS A 45 0.91 -2.23 -0.57
C CYS A 45 2.16 -1.34 -0.56
N VAL A 46 2.86 -1.31 0.57
CA VAL A 46 4.02 -0.45 0.79
C VAL A 46 5.27 -1.32 0.79
N LEU A 47 6.25 -0.97 -0.03
CA LEU A 47 7.52 -1.70 -0.13
C LEU A 47 8.65 -0.88 0.46
N THR A 48 9.54 -1.56 1.17
CA THR A 48 10.73 -0.95 1.79
C THR A 48 11.97 -1.79 1.55
N LEU A 49 13.15 -1.23 1.88
CA LEU A 49 14.40 -1.97 1.89
C LEU A 49 14.77 -2.48 3.29
N VAL A 50 13.93 -2.22 4.29
CA VAL A 50 14.16 -2.71 5.66
C VAL A 50 14.12 -4.23 5.67
N LYS A 51 15.16 -4.86 6.23
CA LYS A 51 15.32 -6.32 6.21
C LYS A 51 15.17 -6.99 7.58
N ASN A 52 15.28 -6.23 8.64
CA ASN A 52 15.29 -6.76 10.00
C ASN A 52 13.91 -6.74 10.69
N LYS A 53 12.86 -6.57 9.92
CA LYS A 53 11.49 -6.56 10.42
C LYS A 53 10.60 -7.46 9.58
N ARG A 54 9.68 -8.15 10.25
CA ARG A 54 8.66 -8.95 9.57
C ARG A 54 7.60 -8.03 8.97
N SER A 55 6.86 -8.52 7.97
CA SER A 55 5.78 -7.74 7.35
C SER A 55 4.77 -7.23 8.38
N ILE A 56 4.40 -8.04 9.37
CA ILE A 56 3.44 -7.61 10.40
C ILE A 56 3.98 -6.43 11.20
N GLU A 57 5.27 -6.40 11.48
CA GLU A 57 5.90 -5.30 12.20
C GLU A 57 5.92 -4.03 11.36
N LEU A 58 6.24 -4.15 10.07
CA LEU A 58 6.19 -3.03 9.12
C LEU A 58 4.78 -2.47 9.02
N MET A 59 3.78 -3.34 8.91
CA MET A 59 2.38 -2.94 8.84
C MET A 59 1.96 -2.15 10.07
N GLN A 60 2.35 -2.62 11.25
CA GLN A 60 2.05 -1.94 12.51
C GLN A 60 2.72 -0.57 12.59
N ASP A 61 3.98 -0.48 12.16
CA ASP A 61 4.73 0.77 12.16
C ASP A 61 4.08 1.80 11.25
N PHE A 62 3.72 1.42 10.03
CA PHE A 62 3.07 2.32 9.09
C PHE A 62 1.67 2.72 9.54
N ARG A 63 0.91 1.79 10.11
CA ARG A 63 -0.42 2.11 10.65
C ARG A 63 -0.33 3.15 11.75
N ARG A 64 0.66 3.05 12.63
CA ARG A 64 0.88 4.07 13.67
C ARG A 64 1.20 5.43 13.07
N LYS A 65 2.02 5.48 12.01
CA LYS A 65 2.34 6.73 11.33
C LYS A 65 1.11 7.38 10.71
N LEU A 66 0.18 6.58 10.24
CA LEU A 66 -1.04 7.06 9.58
C LEU A 66 -2.17 7.37 10.55
N TYR A 67 -2.02 7.01 11.82
CA TYR A 67 -3.02 7.32 12.83
C TYR A 67 -3.20 8.83 12.94
N GLY A 68 -4.43 9.29 12.78
CA GLY A 68 -4.75 10.72 12.77
C GLY A 68 -4.55 11.41 11.42
N VAL A 69 -3.88 10.75 10.47
CA VAL A 69 -3.70 11.28 9.11
C VAL A 69 -4.79 10.76 8.19
N LYS A 70 -4.99 9.44 8.19
CA LYS A 70 -6.02 8.84 7.34
C LYS A 70 -7.40 9.10 7.90
N LYS A 71 -8.36 9.37 7.02
CA LYS A 71 -9.75 9.65 7.37
C LYS A 71 -10.71 8.63 6.76
N MET A 72 -10.24 7.81 5.83
CA MET A 72 -11.04 6.80 5.16
C MET A 72 -10.58 5.41 5.57
N PRO A 73 -11.48 4.41 5.56
CA PRO A 73 -11.07 3.02 5.79
C PRO A 73 -10.03 2.60 4.75
N MET A 74 -8.99 1.91 5.21
CA MET A 74 -7.97 1.39 4.32
C MET A 74 -7.37 0.11 4.89
N ASP A 75 -6.95 -0.77 3.98
CA ASP A 75 -6.13 -1.92 4.29
C ASP A 75 -4.70 -1.63 3.81
N LEU A 76 -3.75 -1.82 4.71
CA LEU A 76 -2.35 -1.57 4.39
C LEU A 76 -1.56 -2.84 4.59
N PHE A 77 -0.83 -3.24 3.55
CA PHE A 77 0.12 -4.33 3.57
C PHE A 77 1.51 -3.75 3.35
N ALA A 78 2.50 -4.30 4.02
CA ALA A 78 3.86 -3.80 3.92
C ALA A 78 4.85 -4.96 3.89
N TYR A 79 5.88 -4.86 3.03
CA TYR A 79 6.86 -5.91 2.81
C TYR A 79 8.24 -5.29 2.59
N ASN A 80 9.27 -6.07 2.96
CA ASN A 80 10.57 -5.86 2.32
C ASN A 80 10.39 -6.10 0.81
N GLN A 81 10.97 -5.25 -0.01
CA GLN A 81 10.79 -5.27 -1.45
C GLN A 81 11.17 -6.61 -2.09
N ASP A 82 12.33 -7.17 -1.69
CA ASP A 82 12.81 -8.44 -2.25
C ASP A 82 11.87 -9.58 -1.89
N VAL A 83 11.38 -9.61 -0.65
CA VAL A 83 10.41 -10.61 -0.19
C VAL A 83 9.12 -10.51 -0.99
N PHE A 84 8.63 -9.29 -1.23
CA PHE A 84 7.42 -9.08 -2.00
C PHE A 84 7.55 -9.66 -3.42
N TYR A 85 8.63 -9.30 -4.12
CA TYR A 85 8.81 -9.76 -5.50
C TYR A 85 9.09 -11.26 -5.58
N ASP A 86 9.75 -11.84 -4.59
CA ASP A 86 9.93 -13.29 -4.53
C ASP A 86 8.58 -14.01 -4.44
N HIS A 87 7.68 -13.53 -3.56
CA HIS A 87 6.33 -14.09 -3.45
C HIS A 87 5.49 -13.81 -4.69
N ALA A 88 5.61 -12.62 -5.27
CA ALA A 88 4.85 -12.23 -6.45
C ALA A 88 5.22 -13.05 -7.70
N ALA A 89 6.40 -13.66 -7.72
CA ALA A 89 6.80 -14.55 -8.80
C ALA A 89 5.99 -15.86 -8.81
N ARG A 90 5.30 -16.17 -7.73
CA ARG A 90 4.44 -17.37 -7.64
C ARG A 90 3.04 -17.03 -8.13
N PRO A 91 2.56 -17.66 -9.23
CA PRO A 91 1.30 -17.25 -9.88
C PRO A 91 0.05 -17.36 -9.00
N THR A 92 0.09 -18.14 -7.94
CA THR A 92 -1.07 -18.35 -7.05
C THR A 92 -1.00 -17.52 -5.78
N SER A 93 0.02 -16.67 -5.62
CA SER A 93 0.17 -15.87 -4.41
C SER A 93 -0.71 -14.61 -4.44
N PHE A 94 -1.02 -14.11 -3.24
CA PHE A 94 -1.71 -12.82 -3.08
C PHE A 94 -0.85 -11.68 -3.64
N GLU A 95 0.45 -11.74 -3.41
CA GLU A 95 1.40 -10.74 -3.90
C GLU A 95 1.44 -10.69 -5.43
N HIS A 96 1.27 -11.84 -6.08
CA HIS A 96 1.17 -11.88 -7.54
C HIS A 96 -0.03 -11.07 -8.03
N GLU A 97 -1.18 -11.22 -7.39
CA GLU A 97 -2.38 -10.47 -7.75
C GLU A 97 -2.18 -8.96 -7.53
N ILE A 98 -1.54 -8.57 -6.45
CA ILE A 98 -1.21 -7.16 -6.20
C ILE A 98 -0.33 -6.61 -7.32
N ALA A 99 0.73 -7.34 -7.69
CA ALA A 99 1.65 -6.90 -8.73
C ALA A 99 0.98 -6.83 -10.11
N LYS A 100 0.06 -7.75 -10.37
CA LYS A 100 -0.61 -7.86 -11.67
C LYS A 100 -1.65 -6.76 -11.87
N GLU A 101 -2.51 -6.51 -10.87
CA GLU A 101 -3.61 -5.56 -11.01
C GLU A 101 -3.32 -4.19 -10.42
N GLY A 102 -2.28 -4.07 -9.62
CA GLY A 102 -1.98 -2.85 -8.89
C GLY A 102 -1.43 -1.73 -9.77
N VAL A 103 -1.62 -0.51 -9.28
CA VAL A 103 -1.09 0.70 -9.91
C VAL A 103 -0.02 1.28 -9.01
N MET A 104 1.18 1.47 -9.55
CA MET A 104 2.28 2.09 -8.81
C MET A 104 1.98 3.58 -8.64
N ILE A 105 1.76 4.02 -7.41
CA ILE A 105 1.47 5.44 -7.14
C ILE A 105 2.68 6.16 -6.54
N TYR A 106 3.74 5.46 -6.18
CA TYR A 106 5.01 6.02 -5.76
C TYR A 106 6.13 5.02 -6.07
N GLY A 107 7.23 5.52 -6.62
CA GLY A 107 8.41 4.70 -6.95
C GLY A 107 8.66 4.38 -8.41
#